data_846cd83900200b5a13abd6b1dfc3a5c0
#
_entry.id   846cd83900200b5a13abd6b1dfc3a5c0
#
_cell.length_a   1.000
_cell.length_b   1.000
_cell.length_c   1.000
_cell.angle_alpha   90.00
_cell.angle_beta   90.00
_cell.angle_gamma   90.00
#
_symmetry.space_group_name_H-M   'P 1'
#
loop_
_entity.id
_entity.type
_entity.pdbx_description
1 polymer ?
#
loop_
_entity_poly.entity_id
_entity_poly.type
_entity_poly.pdbx_seq_one_letter_code
_entity_poly.pdbx_strand_id
1 'polypeptide(L)'
;MSLAASVGFKNSSLFPYLNTNTAFDMATCTYLQGFDGRWYMYGGVGPVTGVVGRSGYYKSTIIDYLASQVLRIYPGSQVFKLDTEQTMNMYDRYENNLADIMTPDEVIERVHITNKSETSFKEFVDLIKNIGKEKQDKKKDYLVETPFLDKFSGKPVKFMIPTIVILDSISELVVTANVDMLLSSDMEDKRANTADLIDGRIKKRLMSALTVWAREYGIYFFVSAHVGDKKDLDMYHPEPSQNQWLSSSDKIKSAGNNFFFLPNLLFQCGKPSPLINKEKMPIYPLNEDSSVHDKIDLNSLPVKILRNKSNITGGVIPFVCSQSTGINSSLTYYDYLTKN
;
A
#
# COMPACT_ATOMS: atom_id res chain seq x y z
N MET A 1 -25.86 26.99 22.43
CA MET A 1 -24.51 26.53 21.99
C MET A 1 -24.36 25.07 22.42
N SER A 2 -23.80 24.20 21.57
CA SER A 2 -23.51 22.81 21.98
C SER A 2 -22.34 22.79 22.97
N LEU A 3 -22.29 21.80 23.87
CA LEU A 3 -21.17 21.62 24.80
C LEU A 3 -19.82 21.59 24.06
N ALA A 4 -19.76 20.96 22.88
CA ALA A 4 -18.55 20.91 22.05
C ALA A 4 -18.04 22.32 21.68
N ALA A 5 -18.92 23.22 21.32
CA ALA A 5 -18.55 24.60 21.00
C ALA A 5 -18.09 25.39 22.22
N SER A 6 -18.68 25.14 23.38
CA SER A 6 -18.30 25.83 24.63
C SER A 6 -16.93 25.41 25.15
N VAL A 7 -16.48 24.17 24.87
CA VAL A 7 -15.14 23.66 25.22
C VAL A 7 -14.12 23.79 24.09
N GLY A 8 -14.45 24.52 23.03
CA GLY A 8 -13.54 24.72 21.89
C GLY A 8 -13.28 23.48 21.04
N PHE A 9 -14.09 22.41 21.20
CA PHE A 9 -13.95 21.17 20.43
C PHE A 9 -14.44 21.41 19.00
N LYS A 10 -13.56 21.21 18.03
CA LYS A 10 -13.89 21.27 16.61
C LYS A 10 -13.91 19.88 16.03
N ASN A 11 -15.01 19.50 15.40
CA ASN A 11 -15.03 18.27 14.60
C ASN A 11 -14.00 18.41 13.48
N SER A 12 -13.12 17.43 13.37
CA SER A 12 -12.21 17.37 12.23
C SER A 12 -12.96 16.84 11.01
N SER A 13 -12.75 17.46 9.85
CA SER A 13 -13.18 16.91 8.57
C SER A 13 -12.60 15.49 8.41
N LEU A 14 -13.35 14.61 7.77
CA LEU A 14 -12.87 13.26 7.43
C LEU A 14 -11.64 13.40 6.53
N PHE A 15 -10.58 12.68 6.87
CA PHE A 15 -9.46 12.52 5.96
C PHE A 15 -9.89 11.52 4.87
N PRO A 16 -9.91 11.93 3.59
CA PRO A 16 -10.49 11.10 2.55
C PRO A 16 -9.62 9.88 2.26
N TYR A 17 -10.25 8.74 2.03
CA TYR A 17 -9.64 7.64 1.29
C TYR A 17 -9.45 8.08 -0.17
N LEU A 18 -8.49 7.51 -0.88
CA LEU A 18 -8.32 7.74 -2.31
C LEU A 18 -9.02 6.63 -3.08
N ASN A 19 -9.95 7.00 -3.94
CA ASN A 19 -10.51 6.06 -4.91
C ASN A 19 -9.42 5.55 -5.83
N THR A 20 -9.53 4.27 -6.15
CA THR A 20 -8.59 3.58 -7.04
C THR A 20 -9.27 3.03 -8.28
N ASN A 21 -10.60 3.15 -8.38
CA ASN A 21 -11.45 2.49 -9.38
C ASN A 21 -11.17 0.97 -9.45
N THR A 22 -10.88 0.38 -8.30
CA THR A 22 -10.65 -1.06 -8.16
C THR A 22 -11.61 -1.69 -7.16
N ALA A 23 -11.58 -3.01 -7.05
CA ALA A 23 -12.38 -3.73 -6.06
C ALA A 23 -12.05 -3.34 -4.60
N PHE A 24 -10.91 -2.69 -4.34
CA PHE A 24 -10.59 -2.15 -3.01
C PHE A 24 -11.53 -1.01 -2.60
N ASP A 25 -12.04 -0.24 -3.55
CA ASP A 25 -12.99 0.83 -3.26
C ASP A 25 -14.27 0.29 -2.62
N MET A 26 -14.72 -0.88 -3.06
CA MET A 26 -15.87 -1.57 -2.45
C MET A 26 -15.55 -2.09 -1.05
N ALA A 27 -14.36 -2.60 -0.85
CA ALA A 27 -13.95 -3.17 0.44
C ALA A 27 -13.77 -2.12 1.54
N THR A 28 -13.39 -0.89 1.18
CA THR A 28 -13.16 0.23 2.12
C THR A 28 -14.27 1.27 2.10
N CYS A 29 -15.33 1.01 1.37
CA CYS A 29 -16.43 1.91 1.04
C CYS A 29 -16.97 2.67 2.25
N THR A 30 -17.09 3.96 2.08
CA THR A 30 -17.94 4.86 2.86
C THR A 30 -18.90 5.57 1.91
N TYR A 31 -19.89 6.28 2.46
CA TYR A 31 -20.81 7.06 1.64
C TYR A 31 -20.66 8.54 1.96
N LEU A 32 -20.48 9.35 0.91
CA LEU A 32 -20.42 10.81 0.99
C LEU A 32 -21.56 11.43 0.19
N GLN A 33 -22.14 12.51 0.71
CA GLN A 33 -23.17 13.25 0.00
C GLN A 33 -22.53 14.23 -0.98
N GLY A 34 -22.98 14.19 -2.22
CA GLY A 34 -22.60 15.17 -3.25
C GLY A 34 -23.41 16.47 -3.16
N PHE A 35 -23.02 17.47 -3.92
CA PHE A 35 -23.75 18.75 -4.04
C PHE A 35 -25.17 18.58 -4.62
N ASP A 36 -25.39 17.53 -5.37
CA ASP A 36 -26.69 17.16 -5.93
C ASP A 36 -27.61 16.47 -4.92
N GLY A 37 -27.18 16.34 -3.68
CA GLY A 37 -27.90 15.68 -2.61
C GLY A 37 -27.85 14.14 -2.63
N ARG A 38 -27.26 13.52 -3.66
CA ARG A 38 -27.12 12.07 -3.78
C ARG A 38 -25.97 11.54 -2.93
N TRP A 39 -26.10 10.27 -2.55
CA TRP A 39 -25.03 9.56 -1.84
C TRP A 39 -24.17 8.79 -2.83
N TYR A 40 -22.88 8.99 -2.73
CA TYR A 40 -21.87 8.33 -3.56
C TYR A 40 -21.04 7.39 -2.71
N MET A 41 -20.76 6.23 -3.25
CA MET A 41 -19.77 5.34 -2.68
C MET A 41 -18.40 5.97 -2.82
N TYR A 42 -17.68 6.03 -1.71
CA TYR A 42 -16.33 6.56 -1.65
C TYR A 42 -15.45 5.63 -0.82
N GLY A 43 -14.34 5.17 -1.39
CA GLY A 43 -13.46 4.21 -0.74
C GLY A 43 -12.12 4.17 -1.43
N GLY A 44 -11.37 3.12 -1.21
CA GLY A 44 -10.07 2.88 -1.81
C GLY A 44 -8.95 2.78 -0.78
N VAL A 45 -7.81 3.38 -1.06
CA VAL A 45 -6.64 3.30 -0.18
C VAL A 45 -6.66 4.38 0.89
N GLY A 46 -6.30 4.00 2.10
CA GLY A 46 -6.23 4.92 3.24
C GLY A 46 -4.90 5.68 3.31
N PRO A 47 -4.80 6.64 4.25
CA PRO A 47 -3.58 7.42 4.48
C PRO A 47 -2.33 6.58 4.73
N VAL A 48 -2.48 5.44 5.40
CA VAL A 48 -1.43 4.44 5.55
C VAL A 48 -2.01 3.09 5.16
N THR A 49 -1.45 2.51 4.10
CA THR A 49 -1.84 1.22 3.55
C THR A 49 -0.67 0.27 3.65
N GLY A 50 -0.87 -0.84 4.33
CA GLY A 50 0.11 -1.91 4.47
C GLY A 50 -0.16 -3.06 3.52
N VAL A 51 0.90 -3.62 2.93
CA VAL A 51 0.83 -4.79 2.05
C VAL A 51 1.82 -5.83 2.56
N VAL A 52 1.33 -7.01 2.88
CA VAL A 52 2.19 -8.09 3.36
C VAL A 52 2.07 -9.32 2.46
N GLY A 53 3.11 -10.13 2.44
CA GLY A 53 3.13 -11.38 1.68
C GLY A 53 4.50 -12.01 1.70
N ARG A 54 4.58 -13.27 1.29
CA ARG A 54 5.85 -13.97 1.11
C ARG A 54 6.60 -13.40 -0.10
N SER A 55 7.88 -13.67 -0.21
CA SER A 55 8.67 -13.32 -1.39
C SER A 55 8.03 -13.94 -2.64
N GLY A 56 8.02 -13.23 -3.77
CA GLY A 56 7.40 -13.67 -5.01
C GLY A 56 5.86 -13.60 -5.07
N TYR A 57 5.18 -13.06 -4.04
CA TYR A 57 3.71 -12.99 -3.99
C TYR A 57 3.18 -11.60 -4.45
N TYR A 58 3.81 -10.98 -5.42
CA TYR A 58 3.35 -9.77 -6.13
C TYR A 58 3.04 -8.55 -5.24
N LYS A 59 3.67 -8.42 -4.06
CA LYS A 59 3.47 -7.26 -3.16
C LYS A 59 3.75 -5.94 -3.87
N SER A 60 4.95 -5.81 -4.44
CA SER A 60 5.38 -4.62 -5.16
C SER A 60 4.48 -4.33 -6.35
N THR A 61 4.08 -5.37 -7.09
CA THR A 61 3.19 -5.24 -8.25
C THR A 61 1.82 -4.67 -7.87
N ILE A 62 1.21 -5.13 -6.76
CA ILE A 62 -0.08 -4.59 -6.30
C ILE A 62 0.05 -3.16 -5.80
N ILE A 63 1.16 -2.81 -5.13
CA ILE A 63 1.43 -1.45 -4.68
C ILE A 63 1.59 -0.51 -5.88
N ASP A 64 2.41 -0.88 -6.86
CA ASP A 64 2.65 -0.09 -8.05
C ASP A 64 1.36 0.10 -8.86
N TYR A 65 0.53 -0.95 -8.96
CA TYR A 65 -0.78 -0.87 -9.58
C TYR A 65 -1.71 0.12 -8.87
N LEU A 66 -1.85 0.04 -7.54
CA LEU A 66 -2.69 0.96 -6.79
C LEU A 66 -2.19 2.40 -6.87
N ALA A 67 -0.88 2.61 -6.84
CA ALA A 67 -0.28 3.92 -7.04
C ALA A 67 -0.57 4.47 -8.45
N SER A 68 -0.49 3.63 -9.48
CA SER A 68 -0.86 3.99 -10.87
C SER A 68 -2.33 4.40 -10.96
N GLN A 69 -3.24 3.71 -10.27
CA GLN A 69 -4.65 4.11 -10.26
C GLN A 69 -4.87 5.48 -9.61
N VAL A 70 -4.13 5.80 -8.56
CA VAL A 70 -4.17 7.16 -7.98
C VAL A 70 -3.63 8.21 -8.95
N LEU A 71 -2.52 7.93 -9.65
CA LEU A 71 -2.00 8.82 -10.69
C LEU A 71 -3.02 9.07 -11.80
N ARG A 72 -3.79 8.05 -12.17
CA ARG A 72 -4.84 8.10 -13.19
C ARG A 72 -6.01 9.00 -12.77
N ILE A 73 -6.43 8.90 -11.51
CA ILE A 73 -7.65 9.57 -11.02
C ILE A 73 -7.38 11.00 -10.55
N TYR A 74 -6.19 11.24 -10.00
CA TYR A 74 -5.87 12.54 -9.38
C TYR A 74 -4.77 13.28 -10.17
N PRO A 75 -5.15 14.20 -11.08
CA PRO A 75 -4.18 15.02 -11.80
C PRO A 75 -3.28 15.79 -10.83
N GLY A 76 -1.99 15.87 -11.15
CA GLY A 76 -0.98 16.53 -10.31
C GLY A 76 -0.47 15.67 -9.13
N SER A 77 -1.02 14.47 -8.90
CA SER A 77 -0.46 13.54 -7.92
C SER A 77 0.92 13.01 -8.38
N GLN A 78 1.75 12.66 -7.41
CA GLN A 78 3.11 12.15 -7.64
C GLN A 78 3.36 10.93 -6.76
N VAL A 79 4.27 10.07 -7.21
CA VAL A 79 4.74 8.88 -6.50
C VAL A 79 6.22 9.00 -6.22
N PHE A 80 6.61 8.77 -4.97
CA PHE A 80 8.00 8.63 -4.54
C PHE A 80 8.18 7.23 -3.97
N LYS A 81 8.94 6.39 -4.64
CA LYS A 81 9.19 5.00 -4.23
C LYS A 81 10.62 4.82 -3.76
N LEU A 82 10.75 4.36 -2.53
CA LEU A 82 12.01 3.88 -1.98
C LEU A 82 11.97 2.35 -2.06
N ASP A 83 12.74 1.82 -3.00
CA ASP A 83 12.90 0.39 -3.19
C ASP A 83 14.15 -0.11 -2.46
N THR A 84 13.92 -0.79 -1.35
CA THR A 84 15.01 -1.40 -0.57
C THR A 84 15.37 -2.81 -1.08
N GLU A 85 14.53 -3.40 -1.95
CA GLU A 85 14.76 -4.72 -2.54
C GLU A 85 15.52 -4.65 -3.88
N GLN A 86 15.78 -3.45 -4.40
CA GLN A 86 16.50 -3.20 -5.66
C GLN A 86 15.90 -3.92 -6.87
N THR A 87 14.59 -3.89 -7.00
CA THR A 87 13.88 -4.51 -8.13
C THR A 87 14.21 -3.77 -9.41
N MET A 88 14.62 -4.51 -10.44
CA MET A 88 14.87 -3.93 -11.79
C MET A 88 13.53 -3.61 -12.49
N ASN A 89 13.59 -2.66 -13.43
CA ASN A 89 12.51 -2.34 -14.40
C ASN A 89 11.16 -1.95 -13.76
N MET A 90 11.18 -1.17 -12.70
CA MET A 90 9.93 -0.75 -12.06
C MET A 90 9.16 0.31 -12.84
N TYR A 91 9.83 1.15 -13.62
CA TYR A 91 9.16 2.12 -14.50
C TYR A 91 8.25 1.42 -15.51
N ASP A 92 8.66 0.30 -16.07
CA ASP A 92 7.88 -0.48 -17.04
C ASP A 92 6.48 -0.83 -16.51
N ARG A 93 6.35 -1.08 -15.20
CA ARG A 93 5.04 -1.36 -14.59
C ARG A 93 4.12 -0.13 -14.57
N TYR A 94 4.68 1.05 -14.29
CA TYR A 94 3.92 2.29 -14.33
C TYR A 94 3.56 2.67 -15.76
N GLU A 95 4.49 2.54 -16.69
CA GLU A 95 4.25 2.76 -18.12
C GLU A 95 3.16 1.83 -18.63
N ASN A 96 3.22 0.53 -18.35
CA ASN A 96 2.18 -0.43 -18.75
C ASN A 96 0.81 -0.11 -18.12
N ASN A 97 0.77 0.28 -16.85
CA ASN A 97 -0.47 0.61 -16.16
C ASN A 97 -1.10 1.93 -16.62
N LEU A 98 -0.33 2.84 -17.21
CA LEU A 98 -0.72 4.20 -17.56
C LEU A 98 -0.64 4.51 -19.06
N ALA A 99 -0.25 3.53 -19.89
CA ALA A 99 0.00 3.70 -21.33
C ALA A 99 -1.16 4.29 -22.13
N ASP A 100 -2.39 4.15 -21.63
CA ASP A 100 -3.61 4.70 -22.25
C ASP A 100 -3.87 6.17 -21.93
N ILE A 101 -3.16 6.74 -20.93
CA ILE A 101 -3.39 8.12 -20.46
C ILE A 101 -2.14 8.96 -20.30
N MET A 102 -0.96 8.37 -20.32
CA MET A 102 0.34 9.04 -20.14
C MET A 102 1.38 8.50 -21.09
N THR A 103 2.23 9.40 -21.57
CA THR A 103 3.46 9.04 -22.27
C THR A 103 4.53 8.58 -21.26
N PRO A 104 5.58 7.86 -21.69
CA PRO A 104 6.70 7.51 -20.81
C PRO A 104 7.35 8.71 -20.13
N ASP A 105 7.49 9.83 -20.82
CA ASP A 105 8.06 11.06 -20.26
C ASP A 105 7.19 11.62 -19.13
N GLU A 106 5.87 11.64 -19.29
CA GLU A 106 4.92 12.04 -18.24
C GLU A 106 4.94 11.10 -17.04
N VAL A 107 5.18 9.81 -17.26
CA VAL A 107 5.38 8.84 -16.16
C VAL A 107 6.63 9.19 -15.37
N ILE A 108 7.76 9.46 -16.04
CA ILE A 108 9.02 9.83 -15.39
C ILE A 108 8.90 11.14 -14.59
N GLU A 109 8.12 12.10 -15.08
CA GLU A 109 7.85 13.36 -14.37
C GLU A 109 7.04 13.19 -13.08
N ARG A 110 6.21 12.14 -12.99
CA ARG A 110 5.31 11.91 -11.87
C ARG A 110 5.68 10.76 -10.96
N VAL A 111 6.57 9.88 -11.41
CA VAL A 111 7.04 8.70 -10.67
C VAL A 111 8.53 8.81 -10.42
N HIS A 112 8.93 8.85 -9.18
CA HIS A 112 10.31 8.98 -8.75
C HIS A 112 10.71 7.74 -7.96
N ILE A 113 11.65 6.97 -8.49
CA ILE A 113 12.08 5.69 -7.88
C ILE A 113 13.55 5.79 -7.49
N THR A 114 13.83 5.45 -6.25
CA THR A 114 15.19 5.37 -5.72
C THR A 114 15.55 3.92 -5.42
N ASN A 115 16.60 3.42 -6.09
CA ASN A 115 17.14 2.07 -5.95
C ASN A 115 18.52 2.10 -5.25
N LYS A 116 18.71 2.99 -4.29
CA LYS A 116 19.98 3.04 -3.57
C LYS A 116 20.10 1.82 -2.68
N SER A 117 21.25 1.15 -2.74
CA SER A 117 21.59 0.01 -1.88
C SER A 117 21.57 0.34 -0.39
N GLU A 118 21.57 1.62 -0.04
CA GLU A 118 21.61 2.16 1.32
C GLU A 118 20.56 3.23 1.51
N THR A 119 19.27 2.92 1.20
CA THR A 119 18.21 3.83 1.60
C THR A 119 18.11 3.81 3.13
N SER A 120 18.71 4.80 3.72
CA SER A 120 18.71 4.93 5.17
C SER A 120 17.37 5.44 5.69
N PHE A 121 17.05 5.06 6.91
CA PHE A 121 15.91 5.60 7.66
C PHE A 121 15.91 7.15 7.65
N LYS A 122 17.10 7.77 7.74
CA LYS A 122 17.23 9.22 7.70
C LYS A 122 16.78 9.81 6.36
N GLU A 123 17.25 9.26 5.24
CA GLU A 123 16.86 9.74 3.91
C GLU A 123 15.35 9.64 3.69
N PHE A 124 14.74 8.56 4.15
CA PHE A 124 13.28 8.40 4.10
C PHE A 124 12.55 9.49 4.89
N VAL A 125 12.99 9.75 6.11
CA VAL A 125 12.40 10.80 6.96
C VAL A 125 12.61 12.19 6.37
N ASP A 126 13.80 12.46 5.84
CA ASP A 126 14.13 13.76 5.24
C ASP A 126 13.32 13.99 3.95
N LEU A 127 13.12 12.97 3.12
CA LEU A 127 12.22 13.04 1.97
C LEU A 127 10.80 13.45 2.39
N ILE A 128 10.22 12.78 3.38
CA ILE A 128 8.87 13.10 3.85
C ILE A 128 8.77 14.53 4.37
N LYS A 129 9.76 14.98 5.14
CA LYS A 129 9.82 16.36 5.66
C LYS A 129 9.91 17.38 4.54
N ASN A 130 10.73 17.11 3.51
CA ASN A 130 10.89 18.00 2.38
C ASN A 130 9.60 18.11 1.56
N ILE A 131 8.93 16.98 1.28
CA ILE A 131 7.60 16.96 0.65
C ILE A 131 6.60 17.73 1.51
N GLY A 132 6.59 17.48 2.82
CA GLY A 132 5.70 18.14 3.76
C GLY A 132 5.88 19.65 3.78
N LYS A 133 7.14 20.12 3.82
CA LYS A 133 7.48 21.53 3.77
C LYS A 133 7.00 22.17 2.47
N GLU A 134 7.33 21.60 1.33
CA GLU A 134 6.90 22.10 0.01
C GLU A 134 5.37 22.25 -0.06
N LYS A 135 4.63 21.23 0.38
CA LYS A 135 3.16 21.25 0.37
C LYS A 135 2.55 22.25 1.35
N GLN A 136 3.23 22.53 2.48
CA GLN A 136 2.77 23.55 3.43
C GLN A 136 3.06 24.96 2.93
N ASP A 137 4.25 25.18 2.36
CA ASP A 137 4.67 26.49 1.83
C ASP A 137 3.77 26.91 0.64
N LYS A 138 3.38 25.93 -0.21
CA LYS A 138 2.50 26.13 -1.37
C LYS A 138 1.09 25.57 -1.17
N LYS A 139 0.57 25.62 0.04
CA LYS A 139 -0.70 24.96 0.42
C LYS A 139 -1.88 25.32 -0.49
N LYS A 140 -1.94 26.53 -1.02
CA LYS A 140 -3.03 26.96 -1.90
C LYS A 140 -3.02 26.24 -3.23
N ASP A 141 -1.83 25.90 -3.74
CA ASP A 141 -1.65 25.24 -5.04
C ASP A 141 -1.96 23.74 -4.95
N TYR A 142 -1.77 23.17 -3.77
CA TYR A 142 -2.06 21.74 -3.53
C TYR A 142 -3.48 21.47 -3.02
N LEU A 143 -4.25 22.50 -2.62
CA LEU A 143 -5.57 22.30 -2.02
C LEU A 143 -6.65 22.26 -3.10
N VAL A 144 -7.35 21.13 -3.24
CA VAL A 144 -8.47 20.95 -4.18
C VAL A 144 -9.79 20.75 -3.44
N GLU A 145 -10.86 21.25 -4.03
CA GLU A 145 -12.23 21.01 -3.57
C GLU A 145 -12.79 19.75 -4.24
N THR A 146 -13.45 18.94 -3.46
CA THR A 146 -14.18 17.79 -3.98
C THR A 146 -15.65 18.10 -4.22
N PRO A 147 -16.37 17.33 -5.04
CA PRO A 147 -17.82 17.48 -5.20
C PRO A 147 -18.62 16.98 -3.99
N PHE A 148 -17.99 16.62 -2.90
CA PHE A 148 -18.64 16.06 -1.72
C PHE A 148 -18.77 17.07 -0.61
N LEU A 149 -19.83 16.97 0.18
CA LEU A 149 -20.09 17.82 1.33
C LEU A 149 -19.61 17.17 2.62
N ASP A 150 -18.91 17.93 3.44
CA ASP A 150 -18.66 17.56 4.82
C ASP A 150 -19.98 17.63 5.60
N LYS A 151 -20.40 16.49 6.16
CA LYS A 151 -21.69 16.36 6.83
C LYS A 151 -21.85 17.21 8.08
N PHE A 152 -20.77 17.72 8.66
CA PHE A 152 -20.80 18.53 9.87
C PHE A 152 -20.85 20.02 9.54
N SER A 153 -20.14 20.45 8.52
CA SER A 153 -20.06 21.86 8.15
C SER A 153 -20.96 22.24 6.97
N GLY A 154 -21.44 21.26 6.19
CA GLY A 154 -22.16 21.48 4.93
C GLY A 154 -21.30 22.11 3.83
N LYS A 155 -19.99 22.23 4.03
CA LYS A 155 -19.05 22.82 3.07
C LYS A 155 -18.39 21.75 2.21
N PRO A 156 -17.85 22.15 1.03
CA PRO A 156 -17.04 21.22 0.23
C PRO A 156 -15.92 20.59 1.03
N VAL A 157 -15.76 19.28 0.92
CA VAL A 157 -14.60 18.59 1.46
C VAL A 157 -13.39 19.01 0.64
N LYS A 158 -12.35 19.51 1.32
CA LYS A 158 -11.09 19.91 0.70
C LYS A 158 -10.00 18.93 1.12
N PHE A 159 -9.14 18.56 0.20
CA PHE A 159 -7.96 17.77 0.50
C PHE A 159 -6.76 18.23 -0.35
N MET A 160 -5.57 17.92 0.09
CA MET A 160 -4.36 18.18 -0.70
C MET A 160 -4.25 17.16 -1.82
N ILE A 161 -3.83 17.60 -3.02
CA ILE A 161 -3.47 16.72 -4.13
C ILE A 161 -2.61 15.57 -3.58
N PRO A 162 -2.96 14.29 -3.82
CA PRO A 162 -2.26 13.17 -3.23
C PRO A 162 -0.79 13.12 -3.63
N THR A 163 0.07 12.90 -2.65
CA THR A 163 1.44 12.46 -2.88
C THR A 163 1.58 11.08 -2.28
N ILE A 164 1.95 10.10 -3.07
CA ILE A 164 2.14 8.73 -2.60
C ILE A 164 3.61 8.54 -2.27
N VAL A 165 3.89 8.04 -1.09
CA VAL A 165 5.23 7.62 -0.68
C VAL A 165 5.20 6.11 -0.42
N ILE A 166 5.98 5.38 -1.20
CA ILE A 166 6.08 3.92 -1.13
C ILE A 166 7.38 3.54 -0.42
N LEU A 167 7.29 2.70 0.59
CA LEU A 167 8.42 2.02 1.22
C LEU A 167 8.31 0.52 0.93
N ASP A 168 9.15 0.03 0.04
CA ASP A 168 9.17 -1.35 -0.41
C ASP A 168 10.58 -1.96 -0.22
N SER A 169 10.86 -2.61 0.93
CA SER A 169 10.00 -2.93 2.07
C SER A 169 10.52 -2.36 3.40
N ILE A 170 9.65 -2.22 4.40
CA ILE A 170 10.09 -1.85 5.77
C ILE A 170 10.96 -2.93 6.39
N SER A 171 10.82 -4.18 5.91
CA SER A 171 11.62 -5.30 6.39
C SER A 171 13.11 -5.10 6.15
N GLU A 172 13.45 -4.56 4.98
CA GLU A 172 14.84 -4.36 4.53
C GLU A 172 15.34 -2.92 4.76
N LEU A 173 14.49 -2.04 5.33
CA LEU A 173 14.91 -0.67 5.64
C LEU A 173 16.02 -0.68 6.71
N VAL A 174 17.17 -0.15 6.34
CA VAL A 174 18.34 -0.12 7.20
C VAL A 174 18.32 1.10 8.13
N VAL A 175 18.49 0.87 9.41
CA VAL A 175 18.71 1.93 10.39
C VAL A 175 20.22 2.10 10.58
N THR A 176 20.78 3.17 10.02
CA THR A 176 22.23 3.41 9.88
C THR A 176 23.04 3.23 11.17
N ALA A 177 22.45 3.52 12.33
CA ALA A 177 23.09 3.31 13.63
C ALA A 177 23.41 1.84 13.94
N ASN A 178 22.82 0.90 13.20
CA ASN A 178 22.99 -0.53 13.42
C ASN A 178 23.95 -1.19 12.42
N VAL A 179 24.21 -0.56 11.25
CA VAL A 179 25.13 -1.12 10.24
C VAL A 179 26.56 -1.18 10.79
N ASP A 180 27.06 -0.07 11.35
CA ASP A 180 28.40 -0.04 11.94
C ASP A 180 28.52 -1.02 13.11
N MET A 181 27.42 -1.24 13.85
CA MET A 181 27.38 -2.16 14.96
C MET A 181 27.32 -3.62 14.51
N LEU A 182 26.61 -3.91 13.42
CA LEU A 182 26.51 -5.26 12.82
C LEU A 182 27.80 -5.65 12.09
N LEU A 183 28.47 -4.70 11.44
CA LEU A 183 29.73 -4.95 10.73
C LEU A 183 30.93 -5.08 11.67
N SER A 184 30.85 -4.54 12.90
CA SER A 184 31.93 -4.53 13.90
C SER A 184 31.82 -5.62 14.96
N SER A 185 30.72 -6.38 15.02
CA SER A 185 30.48 -7.42 16.04
C SER A 185 30.35 -8.81 15.45
N ASP A 186 31.00 -9.79 16.11
CA ASP A 186 30.74 -11.21 15.85
C ASP A 186 29.28 -11.54 16.17
N MET A 187 28.62 -12.39 15.35
CA MET A 187 27.18 -12.71 15.42
C MET A 187 26.72 -13.30 16.78
N GLU A 188 27.65 -13.71 17.62
CA GLU A 188 27.37 -14.25 18.96
C GLU A 188 27.37 -13.19 20.08
N ASP A 189 27.69 -11.94 19.77
CA ASP A 189 27.78 -10.88 20.76
C ASP A 189 26.36 -10.40 21.17
N LYS A 190 26.19 -10.15 22.49
CA LYS A 190 24.96 -9.54 23.06
C LYS A 190 24.58 -8.22 22.39
N ARG A 191 25.51 -7.56 21.69
CA ARG A 191 25.31 -6.32 20.94
C ARG A 191 24.44 -6.52 19.70
N ALA A 192 24.56 -7.65 19.00
CA ALA A 192 23.71 -7.96 17.82
C ALA A 192 22.24 -8.06 18.22
N ASN A 193 21.94 -8.76 19.33
CA ASN A 193 20.57 -8.85 19.87
C ASN A 193 19.99 -7.47 20.28
N THR A 194 20.86 -6.56 20.72
CA THR A 194 20.44 -5.20 21.07
C THR A 194 20.15 -4.36 19.83
N ALA A 195 20.89 -4.57 18.73
CA ALA A 195 20.68 -3.88 17.46
C ALA A 195 19.29 -4.19 16.87
N ASP A 196 18.87 -5.46 16.85
CA ASP A 196 17.54 -5.87 16.38
C ASP A 196 16.41 -5.25 17.21
N LEU A 197 16.59 -5.15 18.52
CA LEU A 197 15.61 -4.51 19.41
C LEU A 197 15.51 -3.01 19.15
N ILE A 198 16.63 -2.34 18.88
CA ILE A 198 16.66 -0.91 18.54
C ILE A 198 15.99 -0.68 17.18
N ASP A 199 16.34 -1.48 16.18
CA ASP A 199 15.72 -1.44 14.84
C ASP A 199 14.21 -1.58 14.92
N GLY A 200 13.70 -2.59 15.62
CA GLY A 200 12.27 -2.79 15.83
C GLY A 200 11.59 -1.60 16.53
N ARG A 201 12.25 -0.95 17.50
CA ARG A 201 11.71 0.25 18.17
C ARG A 201 11.66 1.46 17.24
N ILE A 202 12.68 1.65 16.40
CA ILE A 202 12.72 2.76 15.44
C ILE A 202 11.67 2.57 14.37
N LYS A 203 11.56 1.38 13.78
CA LYS A 203 10.50 1.04 12.79
C LYS A 203 9.09 1.20 13.39
N LYS A 204 8.92 0.84 14.66
CA LYS A 204 7.67 1.09 15.38
C LYS A 204 7.33 2.59 15.49
N ARG A 205 8.31 3.43 15.83
CA ARG A 205 8.14 4.89 15.88
C ARG A 205 7.86 5.49 14.52
N LEU A 206 8.54 5.00 13.48
CA LEU A 206 8.29 5.39 12.10
C LEU A 206 6.81 5.16 11.74
N MET A 207 6.30 3.96 11.92
CA MET A 207 4.90 3.65 11.62
C MET A 207 3.91 4.58 12.34
N SER A 208 4.21 4.97 13.58
CA SER A 208 3.39 5.94 14.31
C SER A 208 3.47 7.34 13.69
N ALA A 209 4.65 7.77 13.25
CA ALA A 209 4.84 9.06 12.61
C ALA A 209 4.16 9.15 11.24
N LEU A 210 4.13 8.06 10.46
CA LEU A 210 3.47 8.03 9.15
C LEU A 210 2.00 8.46 9.24
N THR A 211 1.28 8.05 10.27
CA THR A 211 -0.13 8.42 10.44
C THR A 211 -0.33 9.91 10.72
N VAL A 212 0.63 10.54 11.38
CA VAL A 212 0.63 11.99 11.66
C VAL A 212 0.97 12.75 10.38
N TRP A 213 2.07 12.42 9.72
CA TRP A 213 2.51 13.07 8.49
C TRP A 213 1.52 12.91 7.34
N ALA A 214 0.88 11.74 7.21
CA ALA A 214 -0.19 11.56 6.24
C ALA A 214 -1.27 12.62 6.39
N ARG A 215 -1.72 12.84 7.63
CA ARG A 215 -2.80 13.78 7.93
C ARG A 215 -2.37 15.24 7.78
N GLU A 216 -1.14 15.55 8.15
CA GLU A 216 -0.61 16.91 8.15
C GLU A 216 -0.26 17.39 6.74
N TYR A 217 0.31 16.51 5.91
CA TYR A 217 0.88 16.87 4.62
C TYR A 217 0.10 16.36 3.42
N GLY A 218 -0.99 15.60 3.63
CA GLY A 218 -1.72 14.96 2.53
C GLY A 218 -0.86 13.94 1.76
N ILE A 219 0.02 13.24 2.48
CA ILE A 219 0.85 12.16 1.96
C ILE A 219 0.14 10.84 2.24
N TYR A 220 0.12 9.96 1.25
CA TYR A 220 -0.41 8.60 1.38
C TYR A 220 0.75 7.61 1.37
N PHE A 221 0.86 6.81 2.41
CA PHE A 221 1.96 5.87 2.56
C PHE A 221 1.52 4.47 2.18
N PHE A 222 2.27 3.85 1.26
CA PHE A 222 2.19 2.42 0.97
C PHE A 222 3.44 1.76 1.52
N VAL A 223 3.24 0.79 2.41
CA VAL A 223 4.36 0.13 3.09
C VAL A 223 4.23 -1.36 2.93
N SER A 224 5.23 -2.00 2.31
CA SER A 224 5.29 -3.45 2.24
C SER A 224 6.07 -4.06 3.41
N ALA A 225 5.73 -5.30 3.74
CA ALA A 225 6.51 -6.11 4.66
C ALA A 225 6.45 -7.60 4.28
N HIS A 226 7.49 -8.32 4.65
CA HIS A 226 7.55 -9.77 4.42
C HIS A 226 6.75 -10.55 5.46
N VAL A 227 6.14 -11.63 4.99
CA VAL A 227 5.59 -12.69 5.83
C VAL A 227 6.57 -13.86 5.84
N GLY A 228 6.86 -14.36 7.00
CA GLY A 228 7.66 -15.57 7.19
C GLY A 228 6.94 -16.58 8.06
N ASP A 229 7.55 -17.74 8.20
CA ASP A 229 7.03 -18.78 9.08
C ASP A 229 7.13 -18.34 10.53
N LYS A 230 6.07 -18.59 11.27
CA LYS A 230 6.03 -18.44 12.71
C LYS A 230 6.76 -19.64 13.31
N LYS A 231 7.80 -19.39 14.09
CA LYS A 231 8.48 -20.42 14.86
C LYS A 231 7.90 -20.40 16.27
N ASP A 232 7.09 -21.38 16.59
CA ASP A 232 6.65 -21.60 17.98
C ASP A 232 7.80 -22.27 18.74
N LEU A 233 8.37 -21.54 19.68
CA LEU A 233 9.46 -22.02 20.54
C LEU A 233 8.94 -23.00 21.60
N ASP A 234 7.67 -22.91 21.94
CA ASP A 234 6.99 -23.81 22.88
C ASP A 234 5.83 -24.52 22.16
N MET A 235 5.95 -25.82 21.97
CA MET A 235 4.91 -26.65 21.34
C MET A 235 3.64 -26.76 22.19
N TYR A 236 3.73 -26.57 23.50
CA TYR A 236 2.60 -26.71 24.43
C TYR A 236 1.85 -25.39 24.60
N HIS A 237 2.52 -24.26 24.39
CA HIS A 237 1.92 -22.93 24.51
C HIS A 237 2.24 -22.10 23.23
N PRO A 238 1.65 -22.42 22.08
CA PRO A 238 1.90 -21.68 20.86
C PRO A 238 1.49 -20.21 21.02
N GLU A 239 2.34 -19.29 20.58
CA GLU A 239 1.99 -17.87 20.56
C GLU A 239 0.69 -17.66 19.76
N PRO A 240 -0.21 -16.78 20.21
CA PRO A 240 -1.42 -16.47 19.43
C PRO A 240 -1.04 -15.87 18.07
N SER A 241 -1.91 -16.05 17.08
CA SER A 241 -1.74 -15.38 15.79
C SER A 241 -1.72 -13.86 15.96
N GLN A 242 -0.86 -13.16 15.21
CA GLN A 242 -0.81 -11.69 15.22
C GLN A 242 -2.13 -11.04 14.79
N ASN A 243 -2.94 -11.74 14.01
CA ASN A 243 -4.26 -11.29 13.57
C ASN A 243 -5.13 -12.51 13.26
N GLN A 244 -6.44 -12.43 13.55
CA GLN A 244 -7.39 -13.54 13.31
C GLN A 244 -7.51 -13.96 11.83
N TRP A 245 -7.16 -13.07 10.90
CA TRP A 245 -7.22 -13.30 9.46
C TRP A 245 -5.90 -13.75 8.86
N LEU A 246 -4.79 -13.59 9.60
CA LEU A 246 -3.49 -14.12 9.22
C LEU A 246 -3.46 -15.61 9.53
N SER A 247 -2.81 -16.42 8.67
CA SER A 247 -2.60 -17.83 8.95
C SER A 247 -1.86 -18.02 10.29
N SER A 248 -2.22 -19.05 11.05
CA SER A 248 -1.56 -19.36 12.32
C SER A 248 -0.07 -19.70 12.15
N SER A 249 0.33 -20.15 10.97
CA SER A 249 1.72 -20.45 10.61
C SER A 249 2.51 -19.21 10.16
N ASP A 250 1.85 -18.08 9.94
CA ASP A 250 2.45 -16.90 9.36
C ASP A 250 2.77 -15.84 10.43
N LYS A 251 3.90 -15.17 10.26
CA LYS A 251 4.31 -14.01 11.06
C LYS A 251 4.80 -12.89 10.15
N ILE A 252 4.27 -11.68 10.33
CA ILE A 252 4.79 -10.50 9.63
C ILE A 252 6.12 -10.12 10.28
N LYS A 253 7.14 -9.96 9.45
CA LYS A 253 8.49 -9.61 9.87
C LYS A 253 8.66 -8.10 10.02
N SER A 254 9.53 -7.70 10.93
CA SER A 254 10.25 -6.42 10.98
C SER A 254 9.55 -5.15 11.46
N ALA A 255 8.25 -5.10 11.71
CA ALA A 255 7.63 -3.87 12.24
C ALA A 255 6.82 -4.08 13.53
N GLY A 256 6.90 -5.28 14.09
CA GLY A 256 6.19 -5.65 15.30
C GLY A 256 4.66 -5.48 15.18
N ASN A 257 3.98 -5.51 16.31
CA ASN A 257 2.52 -5.40 16.34
C ASN A 257 1.97 -4.06 15.79
N ASN A 258 2.80 -3.01 15.74
CA ASN A 258 2.35 -1.70 15.24
C ASN A 258 2.03 -1.73 13.74
N PHE A 259 2.68 -2.59 12.98
CA PHE A 259 2.34 -2.77 11.57
C PHE A 259 0.92 -3.29 11.37
N PHE A 260 0.36 -3.99 12.36
CA PHE A 260 -1.05 -4.39 12.33
C PHE A 260 -2.02 -3.28 12.71
N PHE A 261 -1.66 -2.47 13.70
CA PHE A 261 -2.62 -1.57 14.32
C PHE A 261 -2.65 -0.18 13.72
N LEU A 262 -1.57 0.26 13.09
CA LEU A 262 -1.45 1.62 12.59
C LEU A 262 -2.05 1.84 11.21
N PRO A 263 -1.84 0.97 10.20
CA PRO A 263 -2.43 1.16 8.89
C PRO A 263 -3.95 1.30 8.94
N ASN A 264 -4.48 2.12 8.05
CA ASN A 264 -5.93 2.23 7.83
C ASN A 264 -6.45 1.00 7.10
N LEU A 265 -5.63 0.47 6.20
CA LEU A 265 -5.87 -0.71 5.41
C LEU A 265 -4.62 -1.59 5.43
N LEU A 266 -4.79 -2.88 5.70
CA LEU A 266 -3.72 -3.88 5.63
C LEU A 266 -4.22 -5.09 4.87
N PHE A 267 -3.52 -5.49 3.81
CA PHE A 267 -3.83 -6.68 3.07
C PHE A 267 -2.64 -7.61 2.89
N GLN A 268 -2.97 -8.88 2.70
CA GLN A 268 -2.03 -9.94 2.45
C GLN A 268 -2.17 -10.44 1.01
N CYS A 269 -1.10 -10.39 0.26
CA CYS A 269 -0.97 -11.13 -0.97
C CYS A 269 -0.80 -12.62 -0.65
N GLY A 270 -1.74 -13.43 -1.08
CA GLY A 270 -1.71 -14.88 -0.92
C GLY A 270 -0.86 -15.55 -2.00
N LYS A 271 -0.83 -16.88 -1.97
CA LYS A 271 -0.09 -17.67 -2.97
C LYS A 271 -0.72 -17.49 -4.35
N PRO A 272 0.03 -16.98 -5.33
CA PRO A 272 -0.45 -16.89 -6.70
C PRO A 272 -0.64 -18.32 -7.28
N SER A 273 -1.65 -18.48 -8.12
CA SER A 273 -1.91 -19.74 -8.83
C SER A 273 -2.03 -19.48 -10.32
N PRO A 274 -1.35 -20.28 -11.18
CA PRO A 274 -1.46 -20.12 -12.62
C PRO A 274 -2.91 -20.25 -13.11
N LEU A 275 -3.29 -19.41 -14.05
CA LEU A 275 -4.60 -19.49 -14.73
C LEU A 275 -4.52 -20.49 -15.87
N ILE A 276 -4.67 -21.77 -15.52
CA ILE A 276 -4.60 -22.91 -16.45
C ILE A 276 -5.87 -23.75 -16.35
N ASN A 277 -6.22 -24.41 -17.46
CA ASN A 277 -7.30 -25.38 -17.52
C ASN A 277 -6.87 -26.76 -16.97
N LYS A 278 -7.78 -27.76 -17.05
CA LYS A 278 -7.49 -29.13 -16.57
C LYS A 278 -6.36 -29.81 -17.33
N GLU A 279 -6.16 -29.44 -18.59
CA GLU A 279 -5.10 -29.93 -19.48
C GLU A 279 -3.78 -29.18 -19.28
N LYS A 280 -3.70 -28.31 -18.26
CA LYS A 280 -2.53 -27.45 -17.95
C LYS A 280 -2.21 -26.41 -19.03
N MET A 281 -3.16 -26.09 -19.88
CA MET A 281 -3.03 -25.02 -20.88
C MET A 281 -3.50 -23.69 -20.29
N PRO A 282 -2.94 -22.55 -20.72
CA PRO A 282 -3.41 -21.23 -20.30
C PRO A 282 -4.91 -21.04 -20.61
N ILE A 283 -5.65 -20.46 -19.67
CA ILE A 283 -7.07 -20.11 -19.89
C ILE A 283 -7.18 -18.91 -20.83
N TYR A 284 -6.20 -18.01 -20.78
CA TYR A 284 -6.13 -16.81 -21.62
C TYR A 284 -4.83 -16.79 -22.43
N PRO A 285 -4.85 -16.24 -23.65
CA PRO A 285 -6.02 -15.74 -24.38
C PRO A 285 -6.98 -16.86 -24.77
N LEU A 286 -8.26 -16.50 -24.98
CA LEU A 286 -9.29 -17.45 -25.38
C LEU A 286 -9.19 -17.91 -26.85
N ASN A 287 -8.31 -17.31 -27.63
CA ASN A 287 -8.13 -17.59 -29.05
C ASN A 287 -7.07 -18.66 -29.26
N GLU A 288 -7.42 -19.77 -29.90
CA GLU A 288 -6.55 -20.92 -30.19
C GLU A 288 -5.37 -20.57 -31.10
N ASP A 289 -5.48 -19.54 -31.95
CA ASP A 289 -4.42 -19.12 -32.90
C ASP A 289 -3.31 -18.26 -32.24
N SER A 290 -3.37 -18.08 -30.94
CA SER A 290 -2.40 -17.23 -30.25
C SER A 290 -1.06 -17.95 -30.03
N SER A 291 0.03 -17.36 -30.47
CA SER A 291 1.41 -17.81 -30.21
C SER A 291 1.80 -17.75 -28.72
N VAL A 292 0.87 -17.39 -27.84
CA VAL A 292 1.05 -17.22 -26.39
C VAL A 292 0.65 -18.49 -25.61
N HIS A 293 0.10 -19.51 -26.25
CA HIS A 293 -0.35 -20.76 -25.60
C HIS A 293 0.72 -21.45 -24.75
N ASP A 294 2.00 -21.29 -25.05
CA ASP A 294 3.09 -21.92 -24.32
C ASP A 294 3.57 -21.10 -23.09
N LYS A 295 3.05 -19.89 -22.88
CA LYS A 295 3.49 -19.00 -21.80
C LYS A 295 2.44 -18.91 -20.69
N ILE A 296 2.64 -19.67 -19.63
CA ILE A 296 1.83 -19.56 -18.39
C ILE A 296 2.35 -18.37 -17.59
N ASP A 297 2.01 -17.16 -18.04
CA ASP A 297 2.42 -15.92 -17.36
C ASP A 297 1.31 -15.38 -16.45
N LEU A 298 0.04 -15.67 -16.75
CA LEU A 298 -1.09 -15.16 -15.98
C LEU A 298 -1.37 -15.99 -14.73
N ASN A 299 -1.48 -15.29 -13.60
CA ASN A 299 -1.75 -15.88 -12.30
C ASN A 299 -2.97 -15.23 -11.66
N SER A 300 -3.76 -16.00 -10.93
CA SER A 300 -4.74 -15.50 -9.98
C SER A 300 -4.04 -15.24 -8.65
N LEU A 301 -4.07 -13.98 -8.21
CA LEU A 301 -3.49 -13.51 -6.96
C LEU A 301 -4.61 -13.21 -5.95
N PRO A 302 -4.84 -14.03 -4.93
CA PRO A 302 -5.79 -13.71 -3.88
C PRO A 302 -5.21 -12.65 -2.94
N VAL A 303 -5.90 -11.52 -2.79
CA VAL A 303 -5.52 -10.46 -1.87
C VAL A 303 -6.53 -10.42 -0.73
N LYS A 304 -6.10 -10.79 0.47
CA LYS A 304 -6.94 -10.86 1.67
C LYS A 304 -6.83 -9.60 2.51
N ILE A 305 -7.96 -9.04 2.90
CA ILE A 305 -8.03 -7.88 3.78
C ILE A 305 -7.83 -8.33 5.23
N LEU A 306 -6.66 -8.11 5.79
CA LEU A 306 -6.34 -8.45 7.18
C LEU A 306 -6.91 -7.42 8.17
N ARG A 307 -6.96 -6.15 7.76
CA ARG A 307 -7.43 -5.05 8.57
C ARG A 307 -8.01 -3.95 7.70
N ASN A 308 -9.12 -3.42 8.15
CA ASN A 308 -9.75 -2.24 7.58
C ASN A 308 -10.38 -1.44 8.73
N LYS A 309 -10.02 -0.16 8.87
CA LYS A 309 -10.57 0.71 9.93
C LYS A 309 -11.96 1.26 9.61
N SER A 310 -12.41 1.14 8.39
CA SER A 310 -13.67 1.75 7.92
C SER A 310 -14.76 0.75 7.58
N ASN A 311 -14.42 -0.51 7.26
CA ASN A 311 -15.40 -1.49 6.79
C ASN A 311 -14.94 -2.94 7.03
N ILE A 312 -15.30 -3.86 6.13
CA ILE A 312 -15.18 -5.31 6.24
C ILE A 312 -13.70 -5.76 6.31
N THR A 313 -13.44 -6.76 7.13
CA THR A 313 -12.16 -7.49 7.19
C THR A 313 -12.38 -8.96 6.83
N GLY A 314 -11.32 -9.64 6.41
CA GLY A 314 -11.35 -11.06 6.07
C GLY A 314 -11.78 -11.35 4.62
N GLY A 315 -12.30 -10.37 3.88
CA GLY A 315 -12.63 -10.52 2.47
C GLY A 315 -11.39 -10.80 1.62
N VAL A 316 -11.58 -11.54 0.53
CA VAL A 316 -10.52 -11.86 -0.45
C VAL A 316 -10.92 -11.28 -1.80
N ILE A 317 -10.01 -10.54 -2.40
CA ILE A 317 -10.16 -9.95 -3.73
C ILE A 317 -9.20 -10.69 -4.65
N PRO A 318 -9.67 -11.41 -5.67
CA PRO A 318 -8.80 -12.03 -6.66
C PRO A 318 -8.35 -10.99 -7.69
N PHE A 319 -7.06 -10.98 -8.02
CA PHE A 319 -6.49 -10.21 -9.12
C PHE A 319 -5.88 -11.13 -10.15
N VAL A 320 -6.03 -10.79 -11.41
CA VAL A 320 -5.26 -11.43 -12.49
C VAL A 320 -3.97 -10.63 -12.69
N CYS A 321 -2.85 -11.28 -12.55
CA CYS A 321 -1.53 -10.66 -12.63
C CYS A 321 -0.56 -11.46 -13.49
N SER A 322 0.38 -10.75 -14.08
CA SER A 322 1.52 -11.26 -14.82
C SER A 322 2.82 -10.74 -14.22
N GLN A 323 3.87 -11.52 -14.32
CA GLN A 323 5.19 -11.07 -13.89
C GLN A 323 5.74 -9.97 -14.82
N SER A 324 5.40 -10.06 -16.09
CA SER A 324 5.89 -9.13 -17.13
C SER A 324 5.07 -7.84 -17.22
N THR A 325 3.74 -7.92 -17.14
CA THR A 325 2.86 -6.77 -17.39
C THR A 325 2.16 -6.22 -16.13
N GLY A 326 2.30 -6.87 -14.98
CA GLY A 326 1.67 -6.44 -13.74
C GLY A 326 0.21 -6.90 -13.59
N ILE A 327 -0.65 -6.06 -13.02
CA ILE A 327 -2.07 -6.37 -12.81
C ILE A 327 -2.87 -6.08 -14.08
N ASN A 328 -3.66 -7.06 -14.51
CA ASN A 328 -4.59 -6.89 -15.62
C ASN A 328 -6.01 -6.64 -15.09
N SER A 329 -6.43 -5.38 -15.11
CA SER A 329 -7.74 -4.97 -14.59
C SER A 329 -8.89 -5.61 -15.34
N SER A 330 -8.85 -5.62 -16.67
CA SER A 330 -9.92 -6.14 -17.53
C SER A 330 -10.13 -7.63 -17.29
N LEU A 331 -9.06 -8.41 -17.29
CA LEU A 331 -9.13 -9.85 -16.97
C LEU A 331 -9.52 -10.11 -15.52
N THR A 332 -9.13 -9.26 -14.58
CA THR A 332 -9.55 -9.35 -13.17
C THR A 332 -11.08 -9.27 -13.07
N TYR A 333 -11.69 -8.27 -13.70
CA TYR A 333 -13.14 -8.12 -13.67
C TYR A 333 -13.84 -9.23 -14.44
N TYR A 334 -13.33 -9.61 -15.61
CA TYR A 334 -13.89 -10.69 -16.41
C TYR A 334 -13.86 -12.03 -15.65
N ASP A 335 -12.73 -12.40 -15.07
CA ASP A 335 -12.57 -13.63 -14.30
C ASP A 335 -13.48 -13.66 -13.06
N TYR A 336 -13.62 -12.52 -12.38
CA TYR A 336 -14.55 -12.39 -11.26
C TYR A 336 -15.99 -12.56 -11.67
N LEU A 337 -16.44 -11.90 -12.73
CA LEU A 337 -17.84 -11.95 -13.21
C LEU A 337 -18.23 -13.30 -13.81
N THR A 338 -17.28 -14.04 -14.35
CA THR A 338 -17.54 -15.37 -14.93
C THR A 338 -17.60 -16.48 -13.90
N LYS A 339 -17.03 -16.25 -12.70
CA LYS A 339 -16.99 -17.24 -11.61
C LYS A 339 -18.07 -17.00 -10.54
N ASN A 340 -18.69 -15.85 -10.52
CA ASN A 340 -19.73 -15.41 -9.59
C ASN A 340 -21.00 -14.97 -10.31
#